data_81d78fa79dd97df270f03ad0266410e3
#
_entry.id   81d78fa79dd97df270f03ad0266410e3
#
_cell.length_a   1.000
_cell.length_b   1.000
_cell.length_c   1.000
_cell.angle_alpha   90.00
_cell.angle_beta   90.00
_cell.angle_gamma   90.00
#
_symmetry.space_group_name_H-M   'P 1'
#
loop_
_entity.id
_entity.type
_entity.pdbx_description
1 polymer ?
#
loop_
_entity_poly.entity_id
_entity_poly.type
_entity_poly.pdbx_seq_one_letter_code
_entity_poly.pdbx_strand_id
1 'polypeptide(L)'
;MKRFCSLLLALTLILSLGACGGSPATPETTQSSAPESVSAPEPSSPPAENASSEAALEKTGKTLRVAALKGPTAMGMVKLMEDAARGETANGYQFTLAGSPDEIVGSIVKGEFDIAAVPTNLAATLYHKTQGKVQLVALNTLGVLYVVEAGDTIQSVSDLAGKTIYSTGKGSTPEFALNYILEKNGLADSVSVEYKTEHAELAALLSQGQAELALLPQPFVTTALAQNDKLRVALDLTQEWDKAAQGASQLTMGCIVAQTSFLEENPAAAAAFLAEYEASVAFVTDPANLDAAAALVVQAGILPKEPVAKAALPHCAITFVAGEEMKKTASGFLEVLYNADPKAVGGALPDDGLYYTG
;
A
#
# COMPACT_ATOMS: atom_id res chain seq x y z
N MET A 1 25.50 1.91 -48.75
CA MET A 1 26.07 0.88 -49.67
C MET A 1 26.22 -0.43 -48.92
N LYS A 2 25.53 -1.50 -49.46
CA LYS A 2 25.86 -2.94 -49.37
C LYS A 2 25.95 -3.57 -47.96
N ARG A 3 25.42 -4.70 -47.63
CA ARG A 3 24.46 -5.72 -48.17
C ARG A 3 24.34 -6.79 -47.09
N PHE A 4 23.10 -7.23 -46.83
CA PHE A 4 22.62 -8.63 -46.73
C PHE A 4 23.62 -9.74 -46.33
N CYS A 5 23.21 -10.54 -45.30
CA CYS A 5 23.11 -11.99 -45.49
C CYS A 5 22.17 -12.62 -44.45
N SER A 6 21.09 -13.15 -44.97
CA SER A 6 20.19 -14.14 -44.34
C SER A 6 20.87 -15.52 -44.38
N LEU A 7 20.61 -16.37 -43.39
CA LEU A 7 20.62 -17.83 -43.58
C LEU A 7 19.57 -18.49 -42.70
N LEU A 8 18.57 -19.05 -43.35
CA LEU A 8 17.63 -20.09 -42.92
C LEU A 8 18.32 -21.46 -42.97
N LEU A 9 17.95 -22.36 -42.02
CA LEU A 9 17.81 -23.82 -42.25
C LEU A 9 17.17 -24.39 -40.95
N ALA A 10 15.92 -24.78 -40.90
CA ALA A 10 15.21 -25.99 -41.38
C ALA A 10 15.47 -27.23 -40.48
N LEU A 11 14.44 -27.57 -39.72
CA LEU A 11 13.63 -28.82 -39.69
C LEU A 11 14.36 -30.18 -39.52
N THR A 12 14.08 -30.89 -38.41
CA THR A 12 13.78 -32.32 -38.46
C THR A 12 12.88 -32.79 -37.31
N LEU A 13 11.80 -33.41 -37.72
CA LEU A 13 10.80 -34.16 -36.99
C LEU A 13 11.28 -35.60 -36.82
N ILE A 14 11.18 -36.22 -35.63
CA ILE A 14 11.14 -37.68 -35.50
C ILE A 14 10.04 -38.07 -34.53
N LEU A 15 9.00 -38.74 -35.11
CA LEU A 15 8.01 -39.57 -34.42
C LEU A 15 8.65 -40.95 -34.14
N SER A 16 8.31 -41.53 -32.99
CA SER A 16 8.27 -42.98 -32.85
C SER A 16 7.16 -43.43 -31.89
N LEU A 17 6.22 -44.20 -32.45
CA LEU A 17 5.18 -45.00 -31.80
C LEU A 17 5.77 -46.30 -31.27
N GLY A 18 5.10 -46.90 -30.25
CA GLY A 18 5.18 -48.30 -29.89
C GLY A 18 4.43 -48.50 -28.55
N ALA A 19 3.45 -49.04 -28.48
CA ALA A 19 2.34 -49.97 -28.61
C ALA A 19 2.51 -51.25 -27.77
N CYS A 20 1.37 -51.69 -27.13
CA CYS A 20 0.99 -53.00 -26.63
C CYS A 20 1.61 -53.47 -25.29
N GLY A 21 0.87 -54.10 -24.34
CA GLY A 21 -0.43 -54.69 -24.24
C GLY A 21 -0.49 -55.59 -23.01
N GLY A 22 -1.69 -55.95 -22.52
CA GLY A 22 -1.86 -57.13 -21.69
C GLY A 22 -2.68 -56.97 -20.39
N SER A 23 -3.97 -57.14 -20.47
CA SER A 23 -4.90 -57.73 -19.45
C SER A 23 -4.93 -59.22 -19.60
N PRO A 24 -5.60 -60.06 -18.80
CA PRO A 24 -6.51 -59.90 -17.62
C PRO A 24 -6.35 -61.04 -16.56
N ALA A 25 -7.09 -60.99 -15.47
CA ALA A 25 -7.86 -62.11 -14.93
C ALA A 25 -8.47 -61.84 -13.54
N THR A 26 -9.78 -61.87 -13.44
CA THR A 26 -10.62 -62.30 -12.32
C THR A 26 -10.78 -63.85 -12.44
N PRO A 27 -11.35 -64.66 -11.51
CA PRO A 27 -12.41 -64.39 -10.49
C PRO A 27 -12.23 -65.17 -9.15
N GLU A 28 -13.11 -65.08 -8.21
CA GLU A 28 -14.11 -65.98 -7.63
C GLU A 28 -14.48 -65.66 -6.18
N THR A 29 -15.69 -65.35 -5.97
CA THR A 29 -16.84 -65.81 -5.19
C THR A 29 -16.58 -66.77 -4.02
N THR A 30 -17.11 -66.45 -2.82
CA THR A 30 -17.96 -67.34 -2.05
C THR A 30 -18.84 -66.58 -1.05
N GLN A 31 -20.06 -67.07 -0.98
CA GLN A 31 -21.30 -66.66 -0.31
C GLN A 31 -21.32 -66.90 1.20
N SER A 32 -22.32 -66.24 1.79
CA SER A 32 -23.34 -66.73 2.78
C SER A 32 -23.16 -66.24 4.19
N SER A 33 -24.04 -65.40 4.67
CA SER A 33 -25.34 -65.68 5.33
C SER A 33 -25.82 -64.41 6.07
N ALA A 34 -27.08 -64.04 5.83
CA ALA A 34 -27.92 -63.22 6.69
C ALA A 34 -28.74 -64.17 7.61
N PRO A 35 -29.59 -63.67 8.56
CA PRO A 35 -30.03 -62.31 8.88
C PRO A 35 -30.09 -62.02 10.40
N GLU A 36 -30.26 -60.76 10.79
CA GLU A 36 -31.22 -60.41 11.84
C GLU A 36 -31.50 -58.87 11.85
N SER A 37 -32.79 -58.63 11.93
CA SER A 37 -33.43 -57.34 11.95
C SER A 37 -33.36 -56.68 13.31
N VAL A 38 -32.98 -55.36 13.37
CA VAL A 38 -33.46 -54.44 14.41
C VAL A 38 -33.48 -52.99 13.89
N SER A 39 -34.69 -52.43 13.95
CA SER A 39 -35.11 -51.00 14.06
C SER A 39 -34.22 -49.86 13.56
N ALA A 40 -34.78 -49.10 12.64
CA ALA A 40 -34.35 -47.75 12.25
C ALA A 40 -34.49 -46.74 13.41
N PRO A 41 -33.56 -45.77 13.49
CA PRO A 41 -33.88 -44.42 13.95
C PRO A 41 -33.94 -43.44 12.77
N GLU A 42 -34.79 -42.44 12.94
CA GLU A 42 -35.11 -41.33 12.04
C GLU A 42 -33.93 -40.59 11.44
N PRO A 43 -34.10 -39.93 10.29
CA PRO A 43 -33.02 -39.15 9.64
C PRO A 43 -32.78 -37.87 10.41
N SER A 44 -31.60 -37.76 11.00
CA SER A 44 -31.05 -36.50 11.50
C SER A 44 -30.75 -35.56 10.32
N SER A 45 -31.31 -34.36 10.40
CA SER A 45 -31.09 -33.24 9.50
C SER A 45 -29.60 -32.99 9.24
N PRO A 46 -29.21 -32.57 8.03
CA PRO A 46 -27.84 -32.19 7.75
C PRO A 46 -27.46 -30.94 8.57
N PRO A 47 -26.17 -30.78 8.94
CA PRO A 47 -25.72 -29.55 9.57
C PRO A 47 -25.95 -28.37 8.63
N ALA A 48 -26.55 -27.31 9.16
CA ALA A 48 -26.63 -26.04 8.45
C ALA A 48 -25.21 -25.61 8.02
N GLU A 49 -24.98 -25.60 6.73
CA GLU A 49 -23.86 -24.81 6.18
C GLU A 49 -24.07 -23.36 6.62
N ASN A 50 -23.17 -22.90 7.46
CA ASN A 50 -22.98 -21.48 7.70
C ASN A 50 -22.48 -20.85 6.39
N ALA A 51 -23.39 -20.59 5.48
CA ALA A 51 -23.16 -19.61 4.43
C ALA A 51 -23.07 -18.26 5.13
N SER A 52 -21.86 -17.80 5.36
CA SER A 52 -21.56 -16.40 5.59
C SER A 52 -22.04 -15.66 4.34
N SER A 53 -23.29 -15.21 4.34
CA SER A 53 -23.81 -14.32 3.32
C SER A 53 -23.08 -12.98 3.57
N GLU A 54 -22.06 -12.67 2.77
CA GLU A 54 -21.69 -11.29 2.52
C GLU A 54 -22.96 -10.58 2.02
N ALA A 55 -23.57 -9.82 2.91
CA ALA A 55 -24.69 -8.96 2.52
C ALA A 55 -24.13 -7.95 1.52
N ALA A 56 -24.47 -8.10 0.26
CA ALA A 56 -24.09 -7.16 -0.79
C ALA A 56 -24.53 -5.76 -0.34
N LEU A 57 -23.57 -4.83 -0.25
CA LEU A 57 -23.84 -3.45 0.13
C LEU A 57 -24.90 -2.86 -0.82
N GLU A 58 -25.93 -2.23 -0.25
CA GLU A 58 -26.94 -1.56 -1.05
C GLU A 58 -26.32 -0.48 -1.92
N LYS A 59 -26.72 -0.39 -3.21
CA LYS A 59 -26.21 0.63 -4.14
C LYS A 59 -26.61 2.01 -3.67
N THR A 60 -25.62 2.90 -3.47
CA THR A 60 -25.86 4.27 -3.02
C THR A 60 -26.30 5.20 -4.14
N GLY A 61 -26.06 4.82 -5.41
CA GLY A 61 -26.32 5.66 -6.59
C GLY A 61 -25.36 6.84 -6.74
N LYS A 62 -24.32 6.93 -5.89
CA LYS A 62 -23.30 7.98 -5.94
C LYS A 62 -22.07 7.52 -6.70
N THR A 63 -21.43 8.45 -7.42
CA THR A 63 -20.11 8.24 -8.04
C THR A 63 -19.11 9.15 -7.33
N LEU A 64 -18.11 8.55 -6.68
CA LEU A 64 -17.09 9.23 -5.91
C LEU A 64 -15.85 9.50 -6.77
N ARG A 65 -15.31 10.71 -6.66
CA ARG A 65 -14.05 11.13 -7.29
C ARG A 65 -12.96 10.91 -6.25
N VAL A 66 -12.08 9.92 -6.50
CA VAL A 66 -11.05 9.48 -5.55
C VAL A 66 -9.67 9.73 -6.15
N ALA A 67 -8.82 10.48 -5.44
CA ALA A 67 -7.42 10.65 -5.79
C ALA A 67 -6.51 9.81 -4.88
N ALA A 68 -5.41 9.28 -5.42
CA ALA A 68 -4.38 8.61 -4.63
C ALA A 68 -2.99 8.82 -5.23
N LEU A 69 -1.95 8.73 -4.37
CA LEU A 69 -0.57 8.77 -4.82
C LEU A 69 -0.09 7.36 -5.19
N LYS A 70 0.65 7.24 -6.31
CA LYS A 70 1.29 5.98 -6.71
C LYS A 70 2.28 5.54 -5.62
N GLY A 71 1.99 4.41 -5.01
CA GLY A 71 2.72 3.84 -3.88
C GLY A 71 1.79 3.11 -2.93
N PRO A 72 2.17 2.89 -1.67
CA PRO A 72 1.35 2.14 -0.70
C PRO A 72 -0.06 2.69 -0.54
N THR A 73 -0.24 4.02 -0.57
CA THR A 73 -1.54 4.68 -0.45
C THR A 73 -2.54 4.28 -1.54
N ALA A 74 -2.08 4.05 -2.78
CA ALA A 74 -2.92 3.56 -3.87
C ALA A 74 -2.97 2.03 -3.92
N MET A 75 -1.91 1.34 -3.47
CA MET A 75 -1.85 -0.14 -3.51
C MET A 75 -2.96 -0.77 -2.66
N GLY A 76 -3.33 -0.14 -1.52
CA GLY A 76 -4.46 -0.58 -0.70
C GLY A 76 -5.83 -0.47 -1.39
N MET A 77 -5.94 0.28 -2.50
CA MET A 77 -7.20 0.50 -3.23
C MET A 77 -7.36 -0.40 -4.47
N VAL A 78 -6.36 -1.22 -4.84
CA VAL A 78 -6.39 -1.89 -6.15
C VAL A 78 -7.52 -2.92 -6.28
N LYS A 79 -7.91 -3.57 -5.20
CA LYS A 79 -9.07 -4.47 -5.21
C LYS A 79 -10.37 -3.68 -5.36
N LEU A 80 -10.52 -2.58 -4.64
CA LEU A 80 -11.65 -1.66 -4.80
C LEU A 80 -11.74 -1.11 -6.24
N MET A 81 -10.60 -0.78 -6.88
CA MET A 81 -10.57 -0.35 -8.27
C MET A 81 -11.07 -1.44 -9.22
N GLU A 82 -10.65 -2.70 -8.98
CA GLU A 82 -11.11 -3.86 -9.76
C GLU A 82 -12.62 -4.08 -9.59
N ASP A 83 -13.12 -4.11 -8.36
CA ASP A 83 -14.52 -4.35 -8.05
C ASP A 83 -15.42 -3.23 -8.61
N ALA A 84 -14.94 -1.98 -8.54
CA ALA A 84 -15.63 -0.84 -9.14
C ALA A 84 -15.72 -0.97 -10.68
N ALA A 85 -14.64 -1.41 -11.33
CA ALA A 85 -14.63 -1.63 -12.78
C ALA A 85 -15.60 -2.74 -13.21
N ARG A 86 -15.87 -3.71 -12.33
CA ARG A 86 -16.87 -4.77 -12.53
C ARG A 86 -18.29 -4.38 -12.12
N GLY A 87 -18.46 -3.20 -11.50
CA GLY A 87 -19.75 -2.74 -10.98
C GLY A 87 -20.22 -3.50 -9.72
N GLU A 88 -19.29 -4.10 -8.99
CA GLU A 88 -19.55 -4.92 -7.80
C GLU A 88 -19.55 -4.11 -6.49
N THR A 89 -19.30 -2.80 -6.55
CA THR A 89 -19.26 -1.87 -5.42
C THR A 89 -20.59 -1.16 -5.18
N ALA A 90 -20.88 -0.75 -3.94
CA ALA A 90 -22.08 0.03 -3.61
C ALA A 90 -22.03 1.44 -4.22
N ASN A 91 -20.85 2.07 -4.25
CA ASN A 91 -20.63 3.33 -4.94
C ASN A 91 -20.13 3.11 -6.37
N GLY A 92 -20.35 4.10 -7.26
CA GLY A 92 -19.52 4.28 -8.45
C GLY A 92 -18.21 4.97 -8.08
N TYR A 93 -17.15 4.78 -8.87
CA TYR A 93 -15.86 5.38 -8.60
C TYR A 93 -15.19 5.94 -9.85
N GLN A 94 -14.52 7.08 -9.70
CA GLN A 94 -13.58 7.66 -10.66
C GLN A 94 -12.24 7.87 -9.95
N PHE A 95 -11.25 7.03 -10.27
CA PHE A 95 -9.93 7.09 -9.65
C PHE A 95 -8.97 7.94 -10.47
N THR A 96 -8.16 8.75 -9.76
CA THR A 96 -7.04 9.52 -10.30
C THR A 96 -5.78 9.15 -9.54
N LEU A 97 -4.77 8.61 -10.22
CA LEU A 97 -3.48 8.27 -9.65
C LEU A 97 -2.43 9.31 -10.03
N ALA A 98 -1.83 9.96 -9.04
CA ALA A 98 -0.81 11.00 -9.20
C ALA A 98 0.58 10.50 -8.78
N GLY A 99 1.63 11.06 -9.35
CA GLY A 99 3.02 10.74 -9.00
C GLY A 99 3.50 11.49 -7.77
N SER A 100 2.92 12.67 -7.50
CA SER A 100 3.31 13.54 -6.38
C SER A 100 2.10 14.24 -5.75
N PRO A 101 2.19 14.69 -4.47
CA PRO A 101 1.14 15.46 -3.82
C PRO A 101 0.78 16.76 -4.55
N ASP A 102 1.76 17.42 -5.15
CA ASP A 102 1.56 18.72 -5.81
C ASP A 102 0.58 18.65 -6.98
N GLU A 103 0.46 17.49 -7.63
CA GLU A 103 -0.48 17.28 -8.73
C GLU A 103 -1.94 17.31 -8.29
N ILE A 104 -2.25 16.97 -7.04
CA ILE A 104 -3.64 16.79 -6.54
C ILE A 104 -4.05 17.80 -5.46
N VAL A 105 -3.09 18.39 -4.72
CA VAL A 105 -3.40 19.31 -3.59
C VAL A 105 -4.32 20.47 -4.02
N GLY A 106 -4.05 21.09 -5.20
CA GLY A 106 -4.87 22.17 -5.70
C GLY A 106 -6.32 21.77 -5.95
N SER A 107 -6.54 20.59 -6.51
CA SER A 107 -7.86 20.02 -6.78
C SER A 107 -8.57 19.57 -5.51
N ILE A 108 -7.85 19.04 -4.50
CA ILE A 108 -8.43 18.73 -3.19
C ILE A 108 -8.97 20.00 -2.52
N VAL A 109 -8.17 21.08 -2.49
CA VAL A 109 -8.57 22.37 -1.89
C VAL A 109 -9.79 22.97 -2.59
N LYS A 110 -9.96 22.75 -3.89
CA LYS A 110 -11.13 23.22 -4.66
C LYS A 110 -12.36 22.29 -4.52
N GLY A 111 -12.24 21.13 -3.87
CA GLY A 111 -13.32 20.15 -3.77
C GLY A 111 -13.58 19.39 -5.09
N GLU A 112 -12.57 19.27 -5.96
CA GLU A 112 -12.67 18.50 -7.21
C GLU A 112 -12.59 16.99 -6.96
N PHE A 113 -12.08 16.55 -5.81
CA PHE A 113 -12.13 15.19 -5.29
C PHE A 113 -12.98 15.12 -4.03
N ASP A 114 -13.78 14.07 -3.91
CA ASP A 114 -14.59 13.80 -2.71
C ASP A 114 -13.72 13.15 -1.64
N ILE A 115 -12.78 12.31 -2.07
CA ILE A 115 -11.85 11.55 -1.23
C ILE A 115 -10.45 11.62 -1.83
N ALA A 116 -9.42 11.69 -0.98
CA ALA A 116 -8.04 11.60 -1.44
C ALA A 116 -7.14 10.85 -0.45
N ALA A 117 -6.23 10.01 -0.98
CA ALA A 117 -5.15 9.40 -0.21
C ALA A 117 -3.89 10.26 -0.32
N VAL A 118 -3.43 10.78 0.82
CA VAL A 118 -2.35 11.76 0.93
C VAL A 118 -1.38 11.42 2.07
N PRO A 119 -0.17 12.03 2.12
CA PRO A 119 0.68 11.96 3.31
C PRO A 119 -0.03 12.46 4.57
N THR A 120 0.20 11.80 5.70
CA THR A 120 -0.54 12.07 6.95
C THR A 120 -0.37 13.52 7.43
N ASN A 121 0.85 14.08 7.33
CA ASN A 121 1.08 15.48 7.71
C ASN A 121 0.34 16.48 6.80
N LEU A 122 0.11 16.09 5.55
CA LEU A 122 -0.60 16.93 4.58
C LEU A 122 -2.09 17.05 4.92
N ALA A 123 -2.68 16.05 5.59
CA ALA A 123 -4.06 16.13 6.07
C ALA A 123 -4.26 17.34 7.01
N ALA A 124 -3.36 17.56 7.97
CA ALA A 124 -3.39 18.73 8.84
C ALA A 124 -3.22 20.04 8.06
N THR A 125 -2.28 20.07 7.12
CA THR A 125 -2.08 21.24 6.25
C THR A 125 -3.32 21.55 5.40
N LEU A 126 -3.97 20.54 4.84
CA LEU A 126 -5.21 20.68 4.06
C LEU A 126 -6.36 21.17 4.96
N TYR A 127 -6.49 20.63 6.16
CA TYR A 127 -7.48 21.05 7.14
C TYR A 127 -7.39 22.56 7.40
N HIS A 128 -6.19 23.07 7.69
CA HIS A 128 -5.99 24.50 7.92
C HIS A 128 -6.22 25.34 6.65
N LYS A 129 -5.69 24.92 5.51
CA LYS A 129 -5.86 25.63 4.23
C LYS A 129 -7.32 25.72 3.78
N THR A 130 -8.10 24.71 4.09
CA THR A 130 -9.52 24.65 3.72
C THR A 130 -10.45 25.15 4.82
N GLN A 131 -9.90 25.55 5.98
CA GLN A 131 -10.69 25.99 7.15
C GLN A 131 -11.69 24.92 7.61
N GLY A 132 -11.21 23.67 7.77
CA GLY A 132 -12.02 22.56 8.25
C GLY A 132 -12.89 21.86 7.21
N LYS A 133 -12.72 22.18 5.91
CA LYS A 133 -13.52 21.53 4.83
C LYS A 133 -12.99 20.18 4.40
N VAL A 134 -11.89 19.72 4.98
CA VAL A 134 -11.29 18.40 4.71
C VAL A 134 -11.06 17.70 6.04
N GLN A 135 -11.53 16.46 6.19
CA GLN A 135 -11.34 15.63 7.38
C GLN A 135 -10.54 14.38 7.07
N LEU A 136 -9.79 13.89 8.04
CA LEU A 136 -9.07 12.62 8.01
C LEU A 136 -10.03 11.50 8.41
N VAL A 137 -10.22 10.49 7.55
CA VAL A 137 -11.21 9.43 7.76
C VAL A 137 -10.58 8.06 8.03
N ALA A 138 -9.34 7.83 7.59
CA ALA A 138 -8.58 6.61 7.92
C ALA A 138 -7.08 6.83 7.75
N LEU A 139 -6.26 6.09 8.53
CA LEU A 139 -4.85 5.86 8.19
C LEU A 139 -4.76 4.66 7.25
N ASN A 140 -3.96 4.76 6.22
CA ASN A 140 -3.85 3.72 5.19
C ASN A 140 -2.43 3.18 4.97
N THR A 141 -1.42 3.84 5.53
CA THR A 141 -0.03 3.42 5.40
C THR A 141 0.73 3.83 6.65
N LEU A 142 1.35 2.88 7.32
CA LEU A 142 2.27 3.11 8.44
C LEU A 142 3.69 3.37 7.94
N GLY A 143 4.71 3.22 8.80
CA GLY A 143 6.09 3.49 8.43
C GLY A 143 6.60 2.57 7.32
N VAL A 144 7.11 3.16 6.24
CA VAL A 144 7.62 2.45 5.04
C VAL A 144 8.88 3.11 4.48
N LEU A 145 9.57 3.93 5.29
CA LEU A 145 10.78 4.65 4.90
C LEU A 145 12.03 3.89 5.30
N TYR A 146 12.97 3.84 4.38
CA TYR A 146 14.24 3.15 4.58
C TYR A 146 15.40 3.96 4.04
N VAL A 147 16.51 3.99 4.77
CA VAL A 147 17.79 4.42 4.23
C VAL A 147 18.41 3.23 3.49
N VAL A 148 18.70 3.42 2.22
CA VAL A 148 19.33 2.43 1.34
C VAL A 148 20.70 2.94 0.96
N GLU A 149 21.74 2.10 1.05
CA GLU A 149 23.09 2.44 0.64
C GLU A 149 23.68 1.46 -0.38
N ALA A 150 24.65 1.95 -1.16
CA ALA A 150 25.54 1.14 -1.97
C ALA A 150 26.83 0.90 -1.15
N GLY A 151 26.87 -0.19 -0.40
CA GLY A 151 27.98 -0.49 0.51
C GLY A 151 27.51 -1.03 1.86
N ASP A 152 28.33 -0.87 2.89
CA ASP A 152 28.07 -1.38 4.24
C ASP A 152 28.57 -0.42 5.35
N THR A 153 28.60 0.88 5.08
CA THR A 153 29.17 1.88 5.99
C THR A 153 28.17 2.37 7.04
N ILE A 154 26.88 2.26 6.80
CA ILE A 154 25.83 2.73 7.71
C ILE A 154 25.27 1.57 8.51
N GLN A 155 25.59 1.52 9.81
CA GLN A 155 25.09 0.52 10.76
C GLN A 155 24.11 1.12 11.80
N SER A 156 24.12 2.45 11.92
CA SER A 156 23.29 3.22 12.85
C SER A 156 23.06 4.63 12.33
N VAL A 157 22.12 5.36 12.95
CA VAL A 157 21.86 6.77 12.60
C VAL A 157 23.10 7.64 12.75
N SER A 158 23.99 7.35 13.72
CA SER A 158 25.21 8.14 13.93
C SER A 158 26.20 8.07 12.76
N ASP A 159 26.17 7.00 11.95
CA ASP A 159 27.04 6.85 10.79
C ASP A 159 26.65 7.78 9.61
N LEU A 160 25.50 8.43 9.72
CA LEU A 160 25.04 9.44 8.76
C LEU A 160 25.79 10.76 8.88
N ALA A 161 26.54 10.99 9.97
CA ALA A 161 27.30 12.23 10.18
C ALA A 161 28.27 12.53 9.02
N GLY A 162 28.21 13.73 8.46
CA GLY A 162 29.03 14.16 7.33
C GLY A 162 28.62 13.58 5.99
N LYS A 163 27.51 12.82 5.92
CA LYS A 163 26.99 12.22 4.68
C LYS A 163 25.99 13.14 3.97
N THR A 164 25.83 12.90 2.68
CA THR A 164 24.72 13.44 1.89
C THR A 164 23.72 12.32 1.63
N ILE A 165 22.47 12.52 2.01
CA ILE A 165 21.35 11.61 1.76
C ILE A 165 20.49 12.20 0.65
N TYR A 166 20.28 11.45 -0.43
CA TYR A 166 19.28 11.80 -1.43
C TYR A 166 17.89 11.37 -0.93
N SER A 167 16.91 12.25 -1.04
CA SER A 167 15.54 12.01 -0.57
C SER A 167 14.50 12.47 -1.58
N THR A 168 13.26 12.25 -1.27
CA THR A 168 12.08 12.75 -1.99
C THR A 168 11.05 13.24 -0.99
N GLY A 169 9.97 13.85 -1.46
CA GLY A 169 8.86 14.24 -0.59
C GLY A 169 9.20 15.44 0.31
N LYS A 170 9.91 16.44 -0.25
CA LYS A 170 10.13 17.70 0.43
C LYS A 170 8.79 18.35 0.81
N GLY A 171 8.66 18.82 2.06
CA GLY A 171 7.40 19.35 2.62
C GLY A 171 6.38 18.28 3.00
N SER A 172 6.78 17.00 3.02
CA SER A 172 5.91 15.90 3.41
C SER A 172 6.59 14.93 4.40
N THR A 173 5.89 13.90 4.82
CA THR A 173 6.33 12.98 5.90
C THR A 173 7.79 12.51 5.78
N PRO A 174 8.32 12.13 4.59
CA PRO A 174 9.72 11.69 4.50
C PRO A 174 10.74 12.71 5.03
N GLU A 175 10.57 13.98 4.68
CA GLU A 175 11.44 15.05 5.17
C GLU A 175 11.35 15.20 6.69
N PHE A 176 10.14 15.32 7.21
CA PHE A 176 9.93 15.59 8.63
C PHE A 176 10.34 14.41 9.50
N ALA A 177 10.07 13.18 9.06
CA ALA A 177 10.47 11.98 9.78
C ALA A 177 12.01 11.86 9.86
N LEU A 178 12.70 12.08 8.75
CA LEU A 178 14.17 12.08 8.75
C LEU A 178 14.72 13.16 9.65
N ASN A 179 14.24 14.41 9.51
CA ASN A 179 14.72 15.54 10.28
C ASN A 179 14.50 15.32 11.79
N TYR A 180 13.36 14.80 12.20
CA TYR A 180 13.08 14.45 13.60
C TYR A 180 14.07 13.42 14.14
N ILE A 181 14.33 12.34 13.39
CA ILE A 181 15.29 11.32 13.79
C ILE A 181 16.71 11.91 13.88
N LEU A 182 17.13 12.72 12.92
CA LEU A 182 18.44 13.37 12.93
C LEU A 182 18.57 14.32 14.13
N GLU A 183 17.56 15.14 14.42
CA GLU A 183 17.56 16.06 15.55
C GLU A 183 17.67 15.30 16.89
N LYS A 184 16.87 14.25 17.07
CA LYS A 184 16.93 13.42 18.31
C LYS A 184 18.27 12.72 18.50
N ASN A 185 19.03 12.52 17.44
CA ASN A 185 20.39 11.95 17.48
C ASN A 185 21.49 13.02 17.46
N GLY A 186 21.17 14.33 17.51
CA GLY A 186 22.15 15.43 17.49
C GLY A 186 22.86 15.62 16.15
N LEU A 187 22.24 15.21 15.04
CA LEU A 187 22.83 15.20 13.69
C LEU A 187 22.20 16.20 12.74
N ALA A 188 21.31 17.06 13.20
CA ALA A 188 20.56 17.99 12.33
C ALA A 188 21.46 18.85 11.43
N ASP A 189 22.60 19.32 11.96
CA ASP A 189 23.57 20.14 11.22
C ASP A 189 24.71 19.33 10.57
N SER A 190 24.72 18.01 10.74
CA SER A 190 25.82 17.14 10.32
C SER A 190 25.48 16.31 9.08
N VAL A 191 24.22 16.30 8.64
CA VAL A 191 23.74 15.55 7.48
C VAL A 191 23.19 16.50 6.44
N SER A 192 23.65 16.35 5.20
CA SER A 192 23.09 17.09 4.07
C SER A 192 21.98 16.27 3.40
N VAL A 193 20.85 16.90 3.06
CA VAL A 193 19.77 16.23 2.36
C VAL A 193 19.52 16.89 1.01
N GLU A 194 19.63 16.12 -0.07
CA GLU A 194 19.32 16.55 -1.43
C GLU A 194 18.00 15.92 -1.91
N TYR A 195 17.08 16.75 -2.39
CA TYR A 195 15.75 16.30 -2.79
C TYR A 195 15.62 16.09 -4.29
N LYS A 196 15.04 14.95 -4.68
CA LYS A 196 14.55 14.68 -6.03
C LYS A 196 13.03 14.82 -6.05
N THR A 197 12.47 15.01 -7.24
CA THR A 197 11.04 15.27 -7.37
C THR A 197 10.23 14.00 -7.15
N GLU A 198 10.67 12.87 -7.73
CA GLU A 198 9.92 11.63 -7.72
C GLU A 198 10.71 10.47 -7.13
N HIS A 199 10.00 9.57 -6.43
CA HIS A 199 10.58 8.35 -5.87
C HIS A 199 11.19 7.44 -6.95
N ALA A 200 10.51 7.33 -8.11
CA ALA A 200 10.99 6.50 -9.22
C ALA A 200 12.32 7.02 -9.80
N GLU A 201 12.48 8.34 -9.91
CA GLU A 201 13.74 8.98 -10.32
C GLU A 201 14.86 8.60 -9.36
N LEU A 202 14.65 8.79 -8.06
CA LEU A 202 15.67 8.50 -7.04
C LEU A 202 16.03 7.01 -7.00
N ALA A 203 15.05 6.12 -7.12
CA ALA A 203 15.30 4.69 -7.20
C ALA A 203 16.16 4.31 -8.43
N ALA A 204 15.93 4.96 -9.57
CA ALA A 204 16.73 4.76 -10.77
C ALA A 204 18.17 5.27 -10.59
N LEU A 205 18.37 6.46 -10.01
CA LEU A 205 19.70 7.01 -9.71
C LEU A 205 20.50 6.08 -8.78
N LEU A 206 19.85 5.59 -7.74
CA LEU A 206 20.45 4.64 -6.80
C LEU A 206 20.83 3.32 -7.48
N SER A 207 19.93 2.75 -8.31
CA SER A 207 20.17 1.52 -9.05
C SER A 207 21.34 1.64 -10.04
N GLN A 208 21.53 2.83 -10.61
CA GLN A 208 22.60 3.12 -11.57
C GLN A 208 23.93 3.52 -10.90
N GLY A 209 23.98 3.59 -9.56
CA GLY A 209 25.16 4.02 -8.81
C GLY A 209 25.45 5.53 -8.93
N GLN A 210 24.46 6.33 -9.29
CA GLN A 210 24.56 7.81 -9.35
C GLN A 210 24.18 8.46 -8.02
N ALA A 211 23.61 7.71 -7.11
CA ALA A 211 23.42 8.03 -5.71
C ALA A 211 23.92 6.84 -4.87
N GLU A 212 24.64 7.11 -3.79
CA GLU A 212 25.21 6.06 -2.93
C GLU A 212 24.38 5.83 -1.67
N LEU A 213 23.65 6.85 -1.21
CA LEU A 213 22.86 6.84 0.00
C LEU A 213 21.53 7.57 -0.24
N ALA A 214 20.42 6.89 -0.04
CA ALA A 214 19.11 7.45 -0.30
C ALA A 214 18.07 7.06 0.75
N LEU A 215 17.14 7.98 1.06
CA LEU A 215 15.91 7.71 1.76
C LEU A 215 14.80 7.47 0.75
N LEU A 216 14.25 6.27 0.76
CA LEU A 216 13.18 5.86 -0.13
C LEU A 216 12.05 5.16 0.63
N PRO A 217 10.79 5.32 0.19
CA PRO A 217 9.70 4.49 0.65
C PRO A 217 9.63 3.16 -0.13
N GLN A 218 8.97 2.14 0.42
CA GLN A 218 8.43 1.07 -0.41
C GLN A 218 7.36 1.63 -1.37
N PRO A 219 7.20 1.06 -2.54
CA PRO A 219 7.90 -0.10 -3.14
C PRO A 219 9.21 0.25 -3.87
N PHE A 220 9.65 1.49 -3.81
CA PHE A 220 10.82 1.97 -4.55
C PHE A 220 12.14 1.40 -4.01
N VAL A 221 12.21 1.10 -2.72
CA VAL A 221 13.31 0.33 -2.12
C VAL A 221 13.45 -1.03 -2.81
N THR A 222 12.37 -1.82 -2.84
CA THR A 222 12.37 -3.13 -3.51
C THR A 222 12.72 -3.01 -4.99
N THR A 223 12.24 -1.97 -5.67
CA THR A 223 12.56 -1.70 -7.07
C THR A 223 14.06 -1.46 -7.28
N ALA A 224 14.70 -0.65 -6.41
CA ALA A 224 16.13 -0.37 -6.50
C ALA A 224 16.97 -1.61 -6.19
N LEU A 225 16.67 -2.33 -5.11
CA LEU A 225 17.35 -3.57 -4.72
C LEU A 225 17.27 -4.66 -5.80
N ALA A 226 16.13 -4.78 -6.49
CA ALA A 226 15.97 -5.74 -7.58
C ALA A 226 16.81 -5.43 -8.82
N GLN A 227 17.32 -4.20 -8.95
CA GLN A 227 18.10 -3.74 -10.10
C GLN A 227 19.60 -3.65 -9.82
N ASN A 228 20.02 -3.62 -8.55
CA ASN A 228 21.42 -3.50 -8.16
C ASN A 228 21.68 -4.29 -6.87
N ASP A 229 22.42 -5.37 -6.99
CA ASP A 229 22.78 -6.30 -5.89
C ASP A 229 23.79 -5.74 -4.89
N LYS A 230 24.39 -4.58 -5.17
CA LYS A 230 25.27 -3.87 -4.24
C LYS A 230 24.49 -3.00 -3.25
N LEU A 231 23.19 -2.82 -3.45
CA LEU A 231 22.35 -2.05 -2.56
C LEU A 231 21.87 -2.90 -1.40
N ARG A 232 21.76 -2.27 -0.23
CA ARG A 232 21.09 -2.86 0.93
C ARG A 232 20.24 -1.83 1.66
N VAL A 233 19.27 -2.31 2.41
CA VAL A 233 18.61 -1.50 3.44
C VAL A 233 19.61 -1.33 4.60
N ALA A 234 19.97 -0.10 4.88
CA ALA A 234 20.88 0.25 5.97
C ALA A 234 20.11 0.55 7.27
N LEU A 235 19.03 1.37 7.18
CA LEU A 235 18.19 1.73 8.31
C LEU A 235 16.71 1.61 7.95
N ASP A 236 15.91 1.13 8.90
CA ASP A 236 14.45 1.18 8.89
C ASP A 236 14.01 2.38 9.73
N LEU A 237 13.44 3.40 9.09
CA LEU A 237 13.03 4.61 9.80
C LEU A 237 11.86 4.40 10.76
N THR A 238 11.09 3.34 10.60
CA THR A 238 10.05 2.99 11.59
C THR A 238 10.70 2.62 12.92
N GLN A 239 11.74 1.76 12.87
CA GLN A 239 12.48 1.38 14.08
C GLN A 239 13.25 2.57 14.70
N GLU A 240 13.83 3.43 13.85
CA GLU A 240 14.55 4.60 14.34
C GLU A 240 13.60 5.66 14.90
N TRP A 241 12.38 5.80 14.33
CA TRP A 241 11.32 6.62 14.89
C TRP A 241 10.87 6.14 16.27
N ASP A 242 10.62 4.83 16.41
CA ASP A 242 10.19 4.25 17.68
C ASP A 242 11.21 4.49 18.80
N LYS A 243 12.52 4.40 18.47
CA LYS A 243 13.60 4.76 19.40
C LYS A 243 13.60 6.25 19.74
N ALA A 244 13.44 7.12 18.75
CA ALA A 244 13.47 8.57 18.90
C ALA A 244 12.23 9.09 19.64
N ALA A 245 11.05 8.55 19.36
CA ALA A 245 9.78 8.92 19.96
C ALA A 245 9.52 8.24 21.32
N GLN A 246 10.32 7.22 21.69
CA GLN A 246 10.20 6.50 22.98
C GLN A 246 8.78 5.98 23.26
N GLY A 247 8.06 5.55 22.22
CA GLY A 247 6.69 5.06 22.31
C GLY A 247 5.61 6.17 22.39
N ALA A 248 5.97 7.45 22.30
CA ALA A 248 5.00 8.55 22.34
C ALA A 248 4.13 8.63 21.08
N SER A 249 4.64 8.14 19.95
CA SER A 249 3.89 8.12 18.69
C SER A 249 4.37 7.02 17.76
N GLN A 250 3.53 6.68 16.77
CA GLN A 250 3.84 5.75 15.69
C GLN A 250 4.07 6.52 14.38
N LEU A 251 5.06 6.12 13.60
CA LEU A 251 5.29 6.71 12.28
C LEU A 251 4.14 6.33 11.34
N THR A 252 3.41 7.35 10.86
CA THR A 252 2.36 7.20 9.86
C THR A 252 2.75 7.91 8.58
N MET A 253 2.59 7.25 7.44
CA MET A 253 3.01 7.78 6.15
C MET A 253 1.85 8.28 5.31
N GLY A 254 0.73 7.60 5.37
CA GLY A 254 -0.42 7.90 4.52
C GLY A 254 -1.75 7.80 5.24
N CYS A 255 -2.68 8.61 4.77
CA CYS A 255 -4.06 8.64 5.26
C CYS A 255 -5.04 8.91 4.11
N ILE A 256 -6.30 8.65 4.39
CA ILE A 256 -7.43 9.03 3.56
C ILE A 256 -8.04 10.30 4.14
N VAL A 257 -8.23 11.31 3.31
CA VAL A 257 -9.00 12.50 3.64
C VAL A 257 -10.26 12.56 2.78
N ALA A 258 -11.32 13.17 3.29
CA ALA A 258 -12.56 13.40 2.57
C ALA A 258 -13.04 14.83 2.75
N GLN A 259 -13.80 15.34 1.79
CA GLN A 259 -14.47 16.63 1.93
C GLN A 259 -15.55 16.54 3.03
N THR A 260 -15.57 17.50 3.94
CA THR A 260 -16.55 17.57 5.04
C THR A 260 -17.98 17.58 4.50
N SER A 261 -18.23 18.36 3.46
CA SER A 261 -19.54 18.40 2.80
C SER A 261 -19.96 17.05 2.21
N PHE A 262 -19.01 16.28 1.66
CA PHE A 262 -19.30 14.92 1.17
C PHE A 262 -19.73 14.01 2.31
N LEU A 263 -19.03 14.03 3.45
CA LEU A 263 -19.34 13.21 4.62
C LEU A 263 -20.73 13.55 5.20
N GLU A 264 -21.06 14.85 5.30
CA GLU A 264 -22.32 15.33 5.83
C GLU A 264 -23.52 15.05 4.91
N GLU A 265 -23.34 15.29 3.60
CA GLU A 265 -24.42 15.16 2.62
C GLU A 265 -24.64 13.71 2.15
N ASN A 266 -23.63 12.85 2.26
CA ASN A 266 -23.66 11.48 1.73
C ASN A 266 -23.13 10.43 2.73
N PRO A 267 -23.66 10.38 3.97
CA PRO A 267 -23.11 9.50 5.02
C PRO A 267 -23.16 8.01 4.63
N ALA A 268 -24.19 7.57 3.91
CA ALA A 268 -24.27 6.19 3.43
C ALA A 268 -23.17 5.87 2.39
N ALA A 269 -22.85 6.81 1.48
CA ALA A 269 -21.80 6.62 0.50
C ALA A 269 -20.41 6.64 1.16
N ALA A 270 -20.21 7.47 2.18
CA ALA A 270 -18.98 7.51 2.97
C ALA A 270 -18.76 6.21 3.75
N ALA A 271 -19.79 5.71 4.42
CA ALA A 271 -19.73 4.42 5.13
C ALA A 271 -19.46 3.25 4.17
N ALA A 272 -20.12 3.22 3.00
CA ALA A 272 -19.87 2.22 1.98
C ALA A 272 -18.42 2.29 1.47
N PHE A 273 -17.87 3.49 1.22
CA PHE A 273 -16.46 3.64 0.83
C PHE A 273 -15.51 3.07 1.88
N LEU A 274 -15.70 3.38 3.16
CA LEU A 274 -14.83 2.89 4.23
C LEU A 274 -14.86 1.37 4.32
N ALA A 275 -16.03 0.75 4.22
CA ALA A 275 -16.18 -0.70 4.26
C ALA A 275 -15.54 -1.37 3.01
N GLU A 276 -15.77 -0.84 1.82
CA GLU A 276 -15.18 -1.34 0.57
C GLU A 276 -13.66 -1.16 0.55
N TYR A 277 -13.16 -0.05 1.10
CA TYR A 277 -11.73 0.19 1.22
C TYR A 277 -11.08 -0.76 2.23
N GLU A 278 -11.70 -0.97 3.41
CA GLU A 278 -11.25 -1.93 4.40
C GLU A 278 -11.14 -3.35 3.80
N ALA A 279 -12.17 -3.78 3.07
CA ALA A 279 -12.17 -5.06 2.36
C ALA A 279 -11.04 -5.14 1.31
N SER A 280 -10.79 -4.06 0.58
CA SER A 280 -9.68 -3.95 -0.37
C SER A 280 -8.33 -4.08 0.32
N VAL A 281 -8.13 -3.42 1.45
CA VAL A 281 -6.90 -3.53 2.26
C VAL A 281 -6.73 -4.96 2.77
N ALA A 282 -7.79 -5.57 3.32
CA ALA A 282 -7.75 -6.95 3.80
C ALA A 282 -7.34 -7.92 2.69
N PHE A 283 -7.90 -7.77 1.47
CA PHE A 283 -7.51 -8.56 0.31
C PHE A 283 -6.03 -8.38 -0.05
N VAL A 284 -5.55 -7.14 -0.12
CA VAL A 284 -4.18 -6.83 -0.55
C VAL A 284 -3.13 -7.28 0.45
N THR A 285 -3.47 -7.31 1.74
CA THR A 285 -2.55 -7.69 2.82
C THR A 285 -2.60 -9.17 3.18
N ASP A 286 -3.56 -9.92 2.66
CA ASP A 286 -3.64 -11.37 2.85
C ASP A 286 -2.56 -12.07 1.99
N PRO A 287 -1.63 -12.83 2.60
CA PRO A 287 -0.63 -13.60 1.86
C PRO A 287 -1.22 -14.59 0.83
N ALA A 288 -2.44 -15.07 1.05
CA ALA A 288 -3.11 -15.97 0.10
C ALA A 288 -3.47 -15.27 -1.22
N ASN A 289 -3.64 -13.95 -1.20
CA ASN A 289 -3.99 -13.14 -2.35
C ASN A 289 -2.78 -12.44 -3.01
N LEU A 290 -1.56 -12.70 -2.53
CA LEU A 290 -0.36 -11.93 -2.92
C LEU A 290 -0.16 -11.86 -4.45
N ASP A 291 -0.39 -12.96 -5.17
CA ASP A 291 -0.23 -13.02 -6.63
C ASP A 291 -1.29 -12.17 -7.34
N ALA A 292 -2.53 -12.28 -6.92
CA ALA A 292 -3.64 -11.49 -7.47
C ALA A 292 -3.48 -10.00 -7.14
N ALA A 293 -3.12 -9.66 -5.90
CA ALA A 293 -2.85 -8.28 -5.50
C ALA A 293 -1.69 -7.66 -6.30
N ALA A 294 -0.61 -8.41 -6.55
CA ALA A 294 0.52 -7.94 -7.35
C ALA A 294 0.10 -7.67 -8.81
N ALA A 295 -0.73 -8.54 -9.40
CA ALA A 295 -1.28 -8.33 -10.75
C ALA A 295 -2.14 -7.05 -10.81
N LEU A 296 -2.99 -6.81 -9.82
CA LEU A 296 -3.82 -5.61 -9.73
C LEU A 296 -2.99 -4.33 -9.58
N VAL A 297 -1.90 -4.36 -8.80
CA VAL A 297 -0.96 -3.23 -8.65
C VAL A 297 -0.34 -2.86 -10.00
N VAL A 298 0.01 -3.85 -10.82
CA VAL A 298 0.55 -3.62 -12.16
C VAL A 298 -0.53 -3.14 -13.12
N GLN A 299 -1.71 -3.73 -13.08
CA GLN A 299 -2.86 -3.31 -13.90
C GLN A 299 -3.26 -1.85 -13.62
N ALA A 300 -3.20 -1.42 -12.36
CA ALA A 300 -3.44 -0.03 -11.97
C ALA A 300 -2.30 0.94 -12.37
N GLY A 301 -1.20 0.45 -12.93
CA GLY A 301 -0.05 1.28 -13.35
C GLY A 301 0.74 1.88 -12.17
N ILE A 302 0.66 1.27 -10.98
CA ILE A 302 1.41 1.70 -9.80
C ILE A 302 2.85 1.19 -9.88
N LEU A 303 3.04 -0.08 -10.23
CA LEU A 303 4.34 -0.69 -10.49
C LEU A 303 4.38 -1.34 -11.88
N PRO A 304 5.57 -1.39 -12.52
CA PRO A 304 5.67 -1.86 -13.89
C PRO A 304 5.72 -3.40 -14.04
N LYS A 305 5.97 -4.14 -12.94
CA LYS A 305 6.25 -5.60 -13.00
C LYS A 305 5.68 -6.33 -11.78
N GLU A 306 4.95 -7.42 -12.01
CA GLU A 306 4.39 -8.27 -10.95
C GLU A 306 5.44 -8.84 -9.98
N PRO A 307 6.61 -9.34 -10.40
CA PRO A 307 7.60 -9.83 -9.45
C PRO A 307 8.07 -8.78 -8.44
N VAL A 308 8.16 -7.51 -8.88
CA VAL A 308 8.52 -6.39 -7.99
C VAL A 308 7.35 -6.06 -7.06
N ALA A 309 6.13 -6.02 -7.58
CA ALA A 309 4.93 -5.79 -6.77
C ALA A 309 4.77 -6.88 -5.69
N LYS A 310 4.94 -8.14 -6.06
CA LYS A 310 4.90 -9.29 -5.15
C LYS A 310 5.96 -9.22 -4.06
N ALA A 311 7.19 -8.82 -4.40
CA ALA A 311 8.27 -8.66 -3.42
C ALA A 311 8.06 -7.44 -2.51
N ALA A 312 7.42 -6.36 -3.01
CA ALA A 312 7.24 -5.12 -2.26
C ALA A 312 6.02 -5.13 -1.32
N LEU A 313 4.90 -5.72 -1.75
CA LEU A 313 3.61 -5.68 -1.04
C LEU A 313 3.73 -6.04 0.46
N PRO A 314 4.43 -7.10 0.89
CA PRO A 314 4.57 -7.44 2.30
C PRO A 314 5.30 -6.38 3.15
N HIS A 315 6.01 -5.45 2.50
CA HIS A 315 6.82 -4.41 3.15
C HIS A 315 6.22 -3.00 3.02
N CYS A 316 5.02 -2.88 2.43
CA CYS A 316 4.39 -1.59 2.18
C CYS A 316 3.59 -1.05 3.37
N ALA A 317 3.53 -1.77 4.49
CA ALA A 317 2.79 -1.40 5.71
C ALA A 317 1.38 -0.83 5.41
N ILE A 318 0.72 -1.41 4.40
CA ILE A 318 -0.66 -1.07 4.03
C ILE A 318 -1.57 -1.47 5.19
N THR A 319 -2.46 -0.57 5.59
CA THR A 319 -3.34 -0.77 6.74
C THR A 319 -4.67 -0.06 6.54
N PHE A 320 -5.63 -0.37 7.40
CA PHE A 320 -6.86 0.38 7.57
C PHE A 320 -7.07 0.61 9.06
N VAL A 321 -6.96 1.87 9.49
CA VAL A 321 -7.24 2.29 10.87
C VAL A 321 -8.17 3.48 10.81
N ALA A 322 -9.36 3.39 11.41
CA ALA A 322 -10.40 4.41 11.39
C ALA A 322 -10.89 4.74 12.81
N GLY A 323 -11.79 5.69 12.95
CA GLY A 323 -12.43 6.05 14.21
C GLY A 323 -11.44 6.57 15.27
N GLU A 324 -11.69 6.25 16.53
CA GLU A 324 -10.90 6.74 17.67
C GLU A 324 -9.44 6.27 17.67
N GLU A 325 -9.16 5.08 17.14
CA GLU A 325 -7.79 4.58 17.02
C GLU A 325 -7.00 5.39 15.98
N MET A 326 -7.61 5.70 14.84
CA MET A 326 -7.03 6.61 13.84
C MET A 326 -6.74 7.98 14.47
N LYS A 327 -7.71 8.57 15.18
CA LYS A 327 -7.55 9.86 15.84
C LYS A 327 -6.36 9.84 16.80
N LYS A 328 -6.29 8.83 17.67
CA LYS A 328 -5.20 8.68 18.66
C LYS A 328 -3.83 8.56 17.96
N THR A 329 -3.73 7.71 16.95
CA THR A 329 -2.47 7.46 16.25
C THR A 329 -2.02 8.68 15.43
N ALA A 330 -2.95 9.27 14.68
CA ALA A 330 -2.65 10.45 13.86
C ALA A 330 -2.32 11.68 14.70
N SER A 331 -3.07 11.95 15.79
CA SER A 331 -2.80 13.11 16.67
C SER A 331 -1.44 13.01 17.32
N GLY A 332 -1.06 11.83 17.84
CA GLY A 332 0.27 11.61 18.43
C GLY A 332 1.40 11.82 17.43
N PHE A 333 1.22 11.37 16.18
CA PHE A 333 2.19 11.62 15.11
C PHE A 333 2.29 13.11 14.75
N LEU A 334 1.15 13.79 14.56
CA LEU A 334 1.12 15.22 14.23
C LEU A 334 1.69 16.10 15.36
N GLU A 335 1.50 15.72 16.61
CA GLU A 335 2.07 16.41 17.77
C GLU A 335 3.61 16.33 17.77
N VAL A 336 4.17 15.16 17.49
CA VAL A 336 5.63 14.99 17.37
C VAL A 336 6.18 15.88 16.25
N LEU A 337 5.52 15.89 15.09
CA LEU A 337 5.95 16.73 13.96
C LEU A 337 5.83 18.22 14.29
N TYR A 338 4.73 18.64 14.93
CA TYR A 338 4.52 20.03 15.33
C TYR A 338 5.59 20.53 16.30
N ASN A 339 5.94 19.71 17.27
CA ASN A 339 6.97 20.05 18.26
C ASN A 339 8.37 20.16 17.64
N ALA A 340 8.64 19.40 16.56
CA ALA A 340 9.90 19.49 15.80
C ALA A 340 9.90 20.67 14.82
N ASP A 341 8.85 20.80 14.01
CA ASP A 341 8.63 21.92 13.09
C ASP A 341 7.14 22.19 12.90
N PRO A 342 6.58 23.28 13.43
CA PRO A 342 5.17 23.63 13.26
C PRO A 342 4.72 23.67 11.80
N LYS A 343 5.62 23.99 10.85
CA LYS A 343 5.29 24.03 9.42
C LYS A 343 4.94 22.65 8.87
N ALA A 344 5.43 21.59 9.49
CA ALA A 344 5.15 20.22 9.10
C ALA A 344 3.66 19.90 9.08
N VAL A 345 2.88 20.55 9.95
CA VAL A 345 1.43 20.35 10.11
C VAL A 345 0.59 21.58 9.72
N GLY A 346 1.21 22.52 8.97
CA GLY A 346 0.51 23.72 8.49
C GLY A 346 0.52 24.91 9.45
N GLY A 347 1.40 24.91 10.47
CA GLY A 347 1.66 26.03 11.37
C GLY A 347 0.98 25.93 12.74
N ALA A 348 0.00 25.07 12.90
CA ALA A 348 -0.69 24.80 14.16
C ALA A 348 -1.13 23.32 14.23
N LEU A 349 -1.29 22.79 15.44
CA LEU A 349 -1.97 21.50 15.58
C LEU A 349 -3.45 21.66 15.20
N PRO A 350 -4.00 20.70 14.44
CA PRO A 350 -5.43 20.70 14.14
C PRO A 350 -6.23 20.39 15.42
N ASP A 351 -7.43 20.93 15.51
CA ASP A 351 -8.39 20.56 16.54
C ASP A 351 -9.09 19.22 16.19
N ASP A 352 -10.04 18.81 17.04
CA ASP A 352 -10.80 17.58 16.89
C ASP A 352 -11.60 17.51 15.57
N GLY A 353 -11.88 18.64 14.95
CA GLY A 353 -12.60 18.73 13.68
C GLY A 353 -11.83 18.12 12.48
N LEU A 354 -10.52 17.90 12.60
CA LEU A 354 -9.78 17.15 11.58
C LEU A 354 -10.24 15.70 11.50
N TYR A 355 -10.62 15.07 12.62
CA TYR A 355 -10.79 13.63 12.69
C TYR A 355 -12.25 13.22 12.55
N TYR A 356 -12.56 12.47 11.51
CA TYR A 356 -13.87 11.85 11.33
C TYR A 356 -13.91 10.52 12.09
N THR A 357 -14.72 10.46 13.14
CA THR A 357 -14.83 9.26 13.98
C THR A 357 -16.13 8.47 13.76
N GLY A 358 -16.97 8.87 12.78
CA GLY A 358 -18.24 8.23 12.45
C GLY A 358 -19.44 9.02 12.89
#